data_d7d74a961163bc74b314bd39b53a8f05
#
_entry.id   d7d74a961163bc74b314bd39b53a8f05
#
_cell.length_a   1.000
_cell.length_b   1.000
_cell.length_c   1.000
_cell.angle_alpha   90.00
_cell.angle_beta   90.00
_cell.angle_gamma   90.00
#
_symmetry.space_group_name_H-M   'P 1'
#
loop_
_entity.id
_entity.type
_entity.pdbx_description
1 polymer ?
#
loop_
_entity_poly.entity_id
_entity_poly.type
_entity_poly.pdbx_seq_one_letter_code
_entity_poly.pdbx_strand_id
1 'polypeptide(L)'
;IAVVRLSGKNALQIANQISRDVIDEPRTALLKKFYDQNGDLIDEGIMIWYPEGQSYTGDHVIEIHTHGSKAVVEKLMDELDLRSDCRLAEPGEFTKTALQNNKINLYEAECIADLLHAETEAQRVQALRLKNSSPKFMEWRETILDVLSKIEASIDFTDEDLPIDI
;
A
#
# COMPACT_ATOMS: atom_id res chain seq x y z
N ILE A 1 -12.67 -3.15 17.91
CA ILE A 1 -11.76 -2.16 17.31
C ILE A 1 -12.03 -2.16 15.82
N ALA A 2 -12.14 -0.97 15.22
CA ALA A 2 -12.12 -0.77 13.78
C ALA A 2 -10.86 0.00 13.38
N VAL A 3 -10.40 -0.21 12.15
CA VAL A 3 -9.27 0.51 11.57
C VAL A 3 -9.74 1.17 10.28
N VAL A 4 -9.66 2.49 10.23
CA VAL A 4 -9.89 3.28 9.03
C VAL A 4 -8.52 3.71 8.50
N ARG A 5 -8.25 3.43 7.22
CA ARG A 5 -6.98 3.76 6.58
C ARG A 5 -7.19 4.83 5.52
N LEU A 6 -6.35 5.86 5.58
CA LEU A 6 -6.23 6.91 4.56
C LEU A 6 -4.90 6.73 3.83
N SER A 7 -4.89 6.89 2.52
CA SER A 7 -3.65 6.90 1.72
C SER A 7 -3.72 7.99 0.67
N GLY A 8 -2.63 8.72 0.51
CA GLY A 8 -2.48 9.78 -0.48
C GLY A 8 -1.67 10.96 0.04
N LYS A 9 -1.37 11.90 -0.85
CA LYS A 9 -0.52 13.07 -0.53
C LYS A 9 -1.08 13.93 0.59
N ASN A 10 -2.41 14.04 0.69
CA ASN A 10 -3.10 14.87 1.68
C ASN A 10 -3.47 14.13 2.97
N ALA A 11 -3.15 12.83 3.09
CA ALA A 11 -3.57 12.00 4.22
C ALA A 11 -3.13 12.58 5.58
N LEU A 12 -1.91 13.08 5.69
CA LEU A 12 -1.40 13.70 6.91
C LEU A 12 -2.14 15.02 7.26
N GLN A 13 -2.43 15.84 6.26
CA GLN A 13 -3.16 17.08 6.45
C GLN A 13 -4.59 16.80 6.97
N ILE A 14 -5.26 15.81 6.39
CA ILE A 14 -6.60 15.39 6.80
C ILE A 14 -6.58 14.84 8.23
N ALA A 15 -5.58 14.03 8.57
CA ALA A 15 -5.42 13.50 9.92
C ALA A 15 -5.22 14.60 10.97
N ASN A 16 -4.40 15.61 10.69
CA ASN A 16 -4.21 16.77 11.56
C ASN A 16 -5.53 17.56 11.76
N GLN A 17 -6.33 17.68 10.70
CA GLN A 17 -7.63 18.38 10.81
C GLN A 17 -8.64 17.61 11.65
N ILE A 18 -8.70 16.27 11.50
CA ILE A 18 -9.63 15.42 12.26
C ILE A 18 -9.23 15.35 13.74
N SER A 19 -7.92 15.25 14.01
CA SER A 19 -7.42 15.22 15.40
C SER A 19 -7.34 16.60 16.04
N ARG A 20 -7.41 17.68 15.25
CA ARG A 20 -7.14 19.06 15.68
C ARG A 20 -5.77 19.22 16.35
N ASP A 21 -4.83 18.39 15.96
CA ASP A 21 -3.50 18.31 16.54
C ASP A 21 -2.48 18.00 15.43
N VAL A 22 -1.21 18.31 15.68
CA VAL A 22 -0.12 18.01 14.76
C VAL A 22 0.37 16.60 15.00
N ILE A 23 0.51 15.82 13.92
CA ILE A 23 1.09 14.48 13.93
C ILE A 23 2.48 14.60 13.32
N ASP A 24 3.51 14.60 14.15
CA ASP A 24 4.91 14.80 13.78
C ASP A 24 5.80 13.58 14.07
N GLU A 25 5.28 12.57 14.77
CA GLU A 25 6.00 11.34 15.08
C GLU A 25 5.61 10.20 14.13
N PRO A 26 6.44 9.87 13.13
CA PRO A 26 6.15 8.79 12.23
C PRO A 26 6.24 7.42 12.91
N ARG A 27 5.35 6.50 12.52
CA ARG A 27 5.31 5.09 13.00
C ARG A 27 5.14 4.94 14.52
N THR A 28 4.67 5.99 15.17
CA THR A 28 4.35 6.00 16.60
C THR A 28 2.84 5.90 16.79
N ALA A 29 2.43 5.07 17.73
CA ALA A 29 1.02 4.95 18.11
C ALA A 29 0.65 6.08 19.07
N LEU A 30 -0.03 7.10 18.57
CA LEU A 30 -0.43 8.28 19.32
C LEU A 30 -1.89 8.19 19.71
N LEU A 31 -2.20 8.36 21.01
CA LEU A 31 -3.57 8.51 21.47
C LEU A 31 -4.08 9.89 21.07
N LYS A 32 -5.15 9.94 20.26
CA LYS A 32 -5.73 11.16 19.72
C LYS A 32 -7.26 11.14 19.85
N LYS A 33 -7.85 12.32 19.95
CA LYS A 33 -9.28 12.53 19.84
C LYS A 33 -9.63 12.90 18.41
N PHE A 34 -10.77 12.41 17.91
CA PHE A 34 -11.24 12.65 16.56
C PHE A 34 -12.50 13.51 16.61
N TYR A 35 -12.53 14.56 15.82
CA TYR A 35 -13.60 15.56 15.84
C TYR A 35 -14.23 15.71 14.46
N ASP A 36 -15.52 16.04 14.46
CA ASP A 36 -16.21 16.46 13.25
C ASP A 36 -15.96 17.96 12.94
N GLN A 37 -16.53 18.44 11.82
CA GLN A 37 -16.40 19.83 11.40
C GLN A 37 -17.00 20.82 12.41
N ASN A 38 -18.04 20.43 13.13
CA ASN A 38 -18.69 21.26 14.16
C ASN A 38 -17.86 21.34 15.45
N GLY A 39 -16.91 20.44 15.63
CA GLY A 39 -16.09 20.34 16.83
C GLY A 39 -16.58 19.33 17.83
N ASP A 40 -17.59 18.55 17.48
CA ASP A 40 -18.10 17.50 18.33
C ASP A 40 -17.15 16.29 18.30
N LEU A 41 -16.92 15.71 19.47
CA LEU A 41 -16.07 14.53 19.61
C LEU A 41 -16.73 13.32 18.94
N ILE A 42 -16.02 12.69 17.99
CA ILE A 42 -16.46 11.44 17.37
C ILE A 42 -16.01 10.25 18.23
N ASP A 43 -14.73 10.19 18.56
CA ASP A 43 -14.13 9.11 19.33
C ASP A 43 -12.74 9.50 19.88
N GLU A 44 -12.19 8.66 20.73
CA GLU A 44 -10.80 8.72 21.16
C GLU A 44 -10.14 7.37 20.87
N GLY A 45 -9.00 7.39 20.16
CA GLY A 45 -8.33 6.16 19.73
C GLY A 45 -6.89 6.39 19.33
N ILE A 46 -6.31 5.40 18.65
CA ILE A 46 -4.90 5.46 18.23
C ILE A 46 -4.84 5.95 16.79
N MET A 47 -3.91 6.83 16.52
CA MET A 47 -3.55 7.25 15.18
C MET A 47 -2.07 6.94 14.93
N ILE A 48 -1.78 6.40 13.74
CA ILE A 48 -0.41 6.08 13.31
C ILE A 48 -0.20 6.68 11.93
N TRP A 49 0.89 7.42 11.78
CA TRP A 49 1.32 7.99 10.51
C TRP A 49 2.50 7.22 9.93
N TYR A 50 2.39 6.87 8.65
CA TYR A 50 3.47 6.30 7.84
C TYR A 50 3.81 7.31 6.74
N PRO A 51 5.04 7.89 6.75
CA PRO A 51 5.47 8.87 5.74
C PRO A 51 5.53 8.29 4.32
N GLU A 52 5.50 9.18 3.34
CA GLU A 52 5.77 8.87 1.95
C GLU A 52 7.09 8.09 1.82
N GLY A 53 7.11 7.10 0.93
CA GLY A 53 8.23 6.18 0.73
C GLY A 53 8.39 5.11 1.83
N GLN A 54 7.81 5.29 3.02
CA GLN A 54 7.91 4.35 4.15
C GLN A 54 6.59 3.65 4.49
N SER A 55 5.54 3.92 3.72
CA SER A 55 4.22 3.34 3.86
C SER A 55 4.03 2.11 2.96
N TYR A 56 2.90 1.42 3.14
CA TYR A 56 2.51 0.31 2.26
C TYR A 56 2.26 0.75 0.82
N THR A 57 1.57 1.86 0.61
CA THR A 57 1.22 2.35 -0.72
C THR A 57 2.33 3.17 -1.38
N GLY A 58 3.32 3.63 -0.63
CA GLY A 58 4.34 4.57 -1.07
C GLY A 58 3.97 6.04 -0.82
N ASP A 59 2.69 6.39 -0.73
CA ASP A 59 2.20 7.71 -0.33
C ASP A 59 2.16 7.85 1.20
N HIS A 60 1.78 9.03 1.73
CA HIS A 60 1.42 9.12 3.14
C HIS A 60 0.27 8.17 3.47
N VAL A 61 0.41 7.41 4.55
CA VAL A 61 -0.67 6.56 5.08
C VAL A 61 -0.94 6.92 6.52
N ILE A 62 -2.22 7.06 6.86
CA ILE A 62 -2.71 7.22 8.23
C ILE A 62 -3.58 6.01 8.57
N GLU A 63 -3.36 5.43 9.73
CA GLU A 63 -4.27 4.44 10.32
C GLU A 63 -4.92 5.06 11.55
N ILE A 64 -6.25 5.06 11.56
CA ILE A 64 -7.10 5.54 12.65
C ILE A 64 -7.78 4.32 13.27
N HIS A 65 -7.40 3.99 14.49
CA HIS A 65 -7.95 2.87 15.24
C HIS A 65 -8.99 3.41 16.22
N THR A 66 -10.24 3.06 16.01
CA THR A 66 -11.39 3.54 16.80
C THR A 66 -12.05 2.39 17.55
N HIS A 67 -12.99 2.74 18.44
CA HIS A 67 -13.95 1.77 18.93
C HIS A 67 -14.76 1.21 17.77
N GLY A 68 -14.96 -0.13 17.76
CA GLY A 68 -15.56 -0.84 16.63
C GLY A 68 -17.10 -0.74 16.55
N SER A 69 -17.72 0.27 17.14
CA SER A 69 -19.16 0.46 16.99
C SER A 69 -19.50 0.98 15.60
N LYS A 70 -20.61 0.52 15.03
CA LYS A 70 -21.08 0.94 13.71
C LYS A 70 -21.24 2.45 13.64
N ALA A 71 -21.82 3.06 14.69
CA ALA A 71 -22.07 4.49 14.75
C ALA A 71 -20.78 5.34 14.70
N VAL A 72 -19.70 4.90 15.37
CA VAL A 72 -18.42 5.60 15.35
C VAL A 72 -17.77 5.49 13.96
N VAL A 73 -17.78 4.29 13.37
CA VAL A 73 -17.19 4.07 12.05
C VAL A 73 -17.94 4.86 10.98
N GLU A 74 -19.27 4.79 10.96
CA GLU A 74 -20.11 5.55 10.02
C GLU A 74 -19.86 7.06 10.16
N LYS A 75 -19.89 7.59 11.39
CA LYS A 75 -19.68 9.03 11.62
C LYS A 75 -18.28 9.47 11.15
N LEU A 76 -17.24 8.67 11.40
CA LEU A 76 -15.88 8.96 10.92
C LEU A 76 -15.79 8.91 9.39
N MET A 77 -16.43 7.93 8.76
CA MET A 77 -16.46 7.79 7.30
C MET A 77 -17.21 8.95 6.65
N ASP A 78 -18.37 9.33 7.19
CA ASP A 78 -19.14 10.50 6.72
C ASP A 78 -18.30 11.77 6.80
N GLU A 79 -17.57 11.96 7.90
CA GLU A 79 -16.70 13.11 8.10
C GLU A 79 -15.53 13.16 7.10
N LEU A 80 -15.01 12.00 6.70
CA LEU A 80 -13.98 11.89 5.66
C LEU A 80 -14.56 12.16 4.27
N ASP A 81 -15.76 11.67 3.96
CA ASP A 81 -16.42 11.83 2.66
C ASP A 81 -16.84 13.29 2.38
N LEU A 82 -17.09 14.08 3.43
CA LEU A 82 -17.35 15.52 3.30
C LEU A 82 -16.13 16.31 2.77
N ARG A 83 -14.96 15.71 2.72
CA ARG A 83 -13.73 16.35 2.22
C ARG A 83 -13.58 16.09 0.74
N SER A 84 -13.43 17.16 -0.05
CA SER A 84 -13.37 17.10 -1.50
C SER A 84 -12.20 16.28 -2.08
N ASP A 85 -11.18 16.03 -1.28
CA ASP A 85 -9.95 15.30 -1.64
C ASP A 85 -9.87 13.91 -1.01
N CYS A 86 -10.97 13.44 -0.40
CA CYS A 86 -11.16 12.07 0.08
C CYS A 86 -12.28 11.37 -0.70
N ARG A 87 -12.15 10.08 -0.85
CA ARG A 87 -13.21 9.17 -1.30
C ARG A 87 -13.01 7.78 -0.72
N LEU A 88 -14.05 7.00 -0.71
CA LEU A 88 -13.94 5.59 -0.34
C LEU A 88 -13.04 4.85 -1.34
N ALA A 89 -12.12 4.06 -0.83
CA ALA A 89 -11.25 3.22 -1.65
C ALA A 89 -12.02 2.02 -2.23
N GLU A 90 -11.69 1.65 -3.45
CA GLU A 90 -12.18 0.42 -4.05
C GLU A 90 -11.49 -0.82 -3.46
N PRO A 91 -12.13 -2.00 -3.49
CA PRO A 91 -11.47 -3.23 -3.08
C PRO A 91 -10.13 -3.46 -3.80
N GLY A 92 -9.06 -3.69 -3.02
CA GLY A 92 -7.71 -3.89 -3.56
C GLY A 92 -6.96 -2.61 -3.94
N GLU A 93 -7.55 -1.42 -3.81
CA GLU A 93 -6.96 -0.16 -4.27
C GLU A 93 -5.63 0.17 -3.58
N PHE A 94 -5.48 -0.09 -2.29
CA PHE A 94 -4.20 0.12 -1.58
C PHE A 94 -3.08 -0.74 -2.18
N THR A 95 -3.37 -1.99 -2.53
CA THR A 95 -2.41 -2.90 -3.18
C THR A 95 -2.10 -2.45 -4.60
N LYS A 96 -3.11 -1.98 -5.35
CA LYS A 96 -2.93 -1.40 -6.68
C LYS A 96 -2.03 -0.16 -6.64
N THR A 97 -2.24 0.72 -5.67
CA THR A 97 -1.39 1.91 -5.46
C THR A 97 0.05 1.51 -5.10
N ALA A 98 0.22 0.51 -4.22
CA ALA A 98 1.53 -0.02 -3.88
C ALA A 98 2.29 -0.57 -5.12
N LEU A 99 1.58 -1.27 -6.00
CA LEU A 99 2.13 -1.76 -7.27
C LEU A 99 2.52 -0.59 -8.20
N GLN A 100 1.65 0.41 -8.37
CA GLN A 100 1.91 1.59 -9.20
C GLN A 100 3.11 2.41 -8.71
N ASN A 101 3.29 2.47 -7.39
CA ASN A 101 4.41 3.15 -6.74
C ASN A 101 5.66 2.26 -6.59
N ASN A 102 5.71 1.09 -7.26
CA ASN A 102 6.82 0.13 -7.21
C ASN A 102 7.23 -0.31 -5.79
N LYS A 103 6.27 -0.33 -4.85
CA LYS A 103 6.48 -0.84 -3.48
C LYS A 103 6.43 -2.37 -3.43
N ILE A 104 5.65 -2.94 -4.33
CA ILE A 104 5.53 -4.37 -4.57
C ILE A 104 5.50 -4.63 -6.08
N ASN A 105 5.86 -5.81 -6.51
CA ASN A 105 5.68 -6.27 -7.89
C ASN A 105 4.33 -7.01 -8.06
N LEU A 106 3.97 -7.29 -9.32
CA LEU A 106 2.70 -7.95 -9.63
C LEU A 106 2.58 -9.33 -8.97
N TYR A 107 3.67 -10.09 -8.96
CA TYR A 107 3.69 -11.41 -8.33
C TYR A 107 3.44 -11.35 -6.82
N GLU A 108 4.03 -10.36 -6.15
CA GLU A 108 3.78 -10.12 -4.72
C GLU A 108 2.33 -9.70 -4.45
N ALA A 109 1.73 -8.90 -5.36
CA ALA A 109 0.32 -8.52 -5.25
C ALA A 109 -0.60 -9.74 -5.39
N GLU A 110 -0.31 -10.66 -6.32
CA GLU A 110 -1.04 -11.93 -6.47
C GLU A 110 -0.89 -12.82 -5.22
N CYS A 111 0.33 -12.96 -4.68
CA CYS A 111 0.55 -13.71 -3.43
C CYS A 111 -0.21 -13.12 -2.24
N ILE A 112 -0.37 -11.79 -2.16
CA ILE A 112 -1.20 -11.15 -1.14
C ILE A 112 -2.67 -11.50 -1.34
N ALA A 113 -3.17 -11.48 -2.58
CA ALA A 113 -4.54 -11.88 -2.89
C ALA A 113 -4.78 -13.35 -2.50
N ASP A 114 -3.88 -14.26 -2.85
CA ASP A 114 -3.96 -15.68 -2.48
C ASP A 114 -3.97 -15.86 -0.96
N LEU A 115 -3.14 -15.10 -0.24
CA LEU A 115 -3.11 -15.16 1.21
C LEU A 115 -4.42 -14.70 1.85
N LEU A 116 -5.04 -13.64 1.29
CA LEU A 116 -6.33 -13.11 1.78
C LEU A 116 -7.50 -14.05 1.49
N HIS A 117 -7.42 -14.86 0.42
CA HIS A 117 -8.45 -15.83 0.04
C HIS A 117 -8.16 -17.24 0.56
N ALA A 118 -7.07 -17.43 1.33
CA ALA A 118 -6.74 -18.75 1.88
C ALA A 118 -7.74 -19.17 2.94
N GLU A 119 -8.45 -20.27 2.70
CA GLU A 119 -9.42 -20.88 3.62
C GLU A 119 -8.81 -22.03 4.42
N THR A 120 -7.66 -22.55 3.98
CA THR A 120 -6.98 -23.67 4.62
C THR A 120 -5.54 -23.32 4.97
N GLU A 121 -5.00 -24.02 5.98
CA GLU A 121 -3.60 -23.86 6.38
C GLU A 121 -2.63 -24.19 5.23
N ALA A 122 -2.95 -25.17 4.39
CA ALA A 122 -2.15 -25.52 3.24
C ALA A 122 -2.07 -24.35 2.22
N GLN A 123 -3.20 -23.70 1.93
CA GLN A 123 -3.25 -22.52 1.05
C GLN A 123 -2.45 -21.34 1.62
N ARG A 124 -2.60 -21.06 2.92
CA ARG A 124 -1.84 -20.01 3.61
C ARG A 124 -0.33 -20.24 3.50
N VAL A 125 0.12 -21.46 3.79
CA VAL A 125 1.53 -21.85 3.70
C VAL A 125 2.04 -21.74 2.27
N GLN A 126 1.25 -22.16 1.28
CA GLN A 126 1.58 -22.05 -0.14
C GLN A 126 1.76 -20.59 -0.55
N ALA A 127 0.81 -19.70 -0.24
CA ALA A 127 0.88 -18.28 -0.58
C ALA A 127 2.13 -17.61 0.03
N LEU A 128 2.47 -17.93 1.28
CA LEU A 128 3.68 -17.41 1.92
C LEU A 128 4.99 -17.94 1.29
N ARG A 129 5.02 -19.22 0.89
CA ARG A 129 6.18 -19.80 0.19
C ARG A 129 6.39 -19.14 -1.17
N LEU A 130 5.31 -18.92 -1.91
CA LEU A 130 5.35 -18.24 -3.20
C LEU A 130 5.86 -16.80 -3.04
N LYS A 131 5.34 -16.04 -2.09
CA LYS A 131 5.81 -14.68 -1.80
C LYS A 131 7.31 -14.64 -1.54
N ASN A 132 7.85 -15.59 -0.77
CA ASN A 132 9.29 -15.68 -0.49
C ASN A 132 10.13 -16.07 -1.71
N SER A 133 9.52 -16.54 -2.80
CA SER A 133 10.20 -16.88 -4.04
C SER A 133 10.29 -15.71 -5.03
N SER A 134 9.65 -14.57 -4.74
CA SER A 134 9.65 -13.36 -5.58
C SER A 134 11.06 -12.93 -6.05
N PRO A 135 12.11 -12.92 -5.21
CA PRO A 135 13.46 -12.54 -5.65
C PRO A 135 14.02 -13.42 -6.77
N LYS A 136 13.74 -14.75 -6.75
CA LYS A 136 14.19 -15.67 -7.79
C LYS A 136 13.54 -15.41 -9.14
N PHE A 137 12.26 -15.07 -9.16
CA PHE A 137 11.55 -14.74 -10.39
C PHE A 137 12.07 -13.43 -11.01
N MET A 138 12.44 -12.46 -10.18
CA MET A 138 13.06 -11.23 -10.65
C MET A 138 14.45 -11.50 -11.26
N GLU A 139 15.27 -12.34 -10.64
CA GLU A 139 16.58 -12.76 -11.16
C GLU A 139 16.42 -13.48 -12.52
N TRP A 140 15.47 -14.41 -12.63
CA TRP A 140 15.18 -15.09 -13.90
C TRP A 140 14.71 -14.12 -14.98
N ARG A 141 13.86 -13.16 -14.63
CA ARG A 141 13.42 -12.12 -15.55
C ARG A 141 14.59 -11.32 -16.10
N GLU A 142 15.49 -10.86 -15.26
CA GLU A 142 16.68 -10.11 -15.70
C GLU A 142 17.59 -10.95 -16.59
N THR A 143 17.81 -12.22 -16.24
CA THR A 143 18.57 -13.16 -17.06
C THR A 143 17.94 -13.36 -18.45
N ILE A 144 16.61 -13.52 -18.52
CA ILE A 144 15.89 -13.69 -19.79
C ILE A 144 15.97 -12.41 -20.63
N LEU A 145 15.83 -11.24 -20.02
CA LEU A 145 15.95 -9.95 -20.72
C LEU A 145 17.37 -9.74 -21.28
N ASP A 146 18.39 -10.10 -20.54
CA ASP A 146 19.78 -10.02 -21.02
C ASP A 146 20.00 -10.92 -22.24
N VAL A 147 19.54 -12.18 -22.18
CA VAL A 147 19.63 -13.12 -23.31
C VAL A 147 18.82 -12.61 -24.51
N LEU A 148 17.61 -12.11 -24.28
CA LEU A 148 16.75 -11.57 -25.34
C LEU A 148 17.42 -10.37 -26.04
N SER A 149 17.96 -9.42 -25.26
CA SER A 149 18.64 -8.26 -25.83
C SER A 149 19.87 -8.64 -26.69
N LYS A 150 20.59 -9.67 -26.29
CA LYS A 150 21.73 -10.20 -27.07
C LYS A 150 21.27 -10.85 -28.37
N ILE A 151 20.19 -11.60 -28.34
CA ILE A 151 19.59 -12.20 -29.53
C ILE A 151 19.10 -11.12 -30.50
N GLU A 152 18.37 -10.12 -29.99
CA GLU A 152 17.89 -8.98 -30.79
C GLU A 152 19.07 -8.23 -31.43
N ALA A 153 20.10 -7.90 -30.65
CA ALA A 153 21.31 -7.27 -31.17
C ALA A 153 21.99 -8.11 -32.30
N SER A 154 22.03 -9.44 -32.15
CA SER A 154 22.62 -10.34 -33.19
C SER A 154 21.78 -10.39 -34.47
N ILE A 155 20.48 -10.12 -34.41
CA ILE A 155 19.58 -10.07 -35.56
C ILE A 155 19.68 -8.71 -36.25
N ASP A 156 19.67 -7.60 -35.47
CA ASP A 156 19.63 -6.24 -35.99
C ASP A 156 21.01 -5.81 -36.56
N PHE A 157 22.11 -6.32 -36.02
CA PHE A 157 23.48 -5.97 -36.39
C PHE A 157 24.24 -7.14 -37.00
N THR A 158 23.58 -7.89 -37.89
CA THR A 158 24.17 -9.09 -38.56
C THR A 158 25.43 -8.81 -39.36
N ASP A 159 25.64 -7.56 -39.78
CA ASP A 159 26.78 -7.13 -40.60
C ASP A 159 27.94 -6.51 -39.76
N GLU A 160 27.79 -6.40 -38.44
CA GLU A 160 28.83 -5.92 -37.55
C GLU A 160 29.47 -7.05 -36.75
N ASP A 161 30.82 -6.97 -36.57
CA ASP A 161 31.53 -7.90 -35.68
C ASP A 161 31.15 -7.63 -34.22
N LEU A 162 30.09 -8.25 -33.74
CA LEU A 162 29.71 -8.18 -32.33
C LEU A 162 30.76 -8.90 -31.46
N PRO A 163 31.07 -8.36 -30.25
CA PRO A 163 31.97 -9.03 -29.33
C PRO A 163 31.53 -10.46 -29.03
N ILE A 164 32.47 -11.41 -29.04
CA ILE A 164 32.20 -12.86 -28.86
C ILE A 164 31.60 -13.19 -27.46
N ASP A 165 31.63 -12.24 -26.52
CA ASP A 165 31.08 -12.38 -25.17
C ASP A 165 29.58 -11.96 -25.04
N ILE A 166 28.89 -11.96 -26.15
CA ILE A 166 27.43 -11.73 -26.19
C ILE A 166 26.67 -13.07 -26.10
#